data_da058bcbacc1fe2b8a1d3f25c71d092c
#
_entry.id   da058bcbacc1fe2b8a1d3f25c71d092c
#
_cell.length_a   1.000
_cell.length_b   1.000
_cell.length_c   1.000
_cell.angle_alpha   90.00
_cell.angle_beta   90.00
_cell.angle_gamma   90.00
#
_symmetry.space_group_name_H-M   'P 1'
#
loop_
_entity.id
_entity.type
_entity.pdbx_description
1 polymer ?
#
loop_
_entity_poly.entity_id
_entity_poly.type
_entity_poly.pdbx_seq_one_letter_code
_entity_poly.pdbx_strand_id
1 'polypeptide(L)'
;MRLWKDDVEGIQSGQRFGKQVPNNNTMEIVFKGKLTPELEQEILTNYLTKEGHIKWFTLNLKKGSEYVFSSAHYGDETLITVDSIEQVNVIQMWAKGYPIIWRVDVFQCEG
;
A
#
# COMPACT_ATOMS: atom_id res chain seq x y z
N MET A 1 0.21 6.62 4.17
CA MET A 1 1.21 5.73 4.81
C MET A 1 0.97 5.67 6.31
N ARG A 2 0.82 4.50 6.83
CA ARG A 2 0.70 4.25 8.27
C ARG A 2 1.88 3.40 8.71
N LEU A 3 2.54 3.80 9.79
CA LEU A 3 3.82 3.23 10.23
C LEU A 3 3.83 3.08 11.75
N TRP A 4 4.55 2.08 12.23
CA TRP A 4 4.88 2.02 13.66
C TRP A 4 5.90 3.11 13.99
N LYS A 5 5.83 3.67 15.19
CA LYS A 5 6.67 4.82 15.60
C LYS A 5 8.17 4.53 15.63
N ASP A 6 8.58 3.28 15.68
CA ASP A 6 10.00 2.86 15.71
C ASP A 6 10.51 2.41 14.33
N ASP A 7 9.70 2.48 13.31
CA ASP A 7 10.08 2.10 11.94
C ASP A 7 10.81 3.25 11.25
N VAL A 8 12.13 3.33 11.44
CA VAL A 8 12.95 4.46 11.02
C VAL A 8 12.92 4.67 9.50
N GLU A 9 13.11 3.61 8.72
CA GLU A 9 13.14 3.73 7.25
C GLU A 9 11.77 4.10 6.68
N GLY A 10 10.70 3.54 7.23
CA GLY A 10 9.33 3.91 6.84
C GLY A 10 9.01 5.37 7.17
N ILE A 11 9.43 5.84 8.34
CA ILE A 11 9.25 7.24 8.77
C ILE A 11 10.03 8.19 7.85
N GLN A 12 11.25 7.86 7.48
CA GLN A 12 12.04 8.66 6.53
C GLN A 12 11.34 8.76 5.18
N SER A 13 10.78 7.67 4.68
CA SER A 13 9.98 7.67 3.45
C SER A 13 8.75 8.57 3.59
N GLY A 14 8.01 8.45 4.70
CA GLY A 14 6.84 9.28 4.96
C GLY A 14 7.17 10.76 5.01
N GLN A 15 8.25 11.14 5.68
CA GLN A 15 8.71 12.53 5.77
C GLN A 15 9.10 13.10 4.40
N ARG A 16 9.68 12.26 3.54
CA ARG A 16 10.10 12.66 2.20
C ARG A 16 8.91 12.93 1.27
N PHE A 17 7.87 12.13 1.35
CA PHE A 17 6.77 12.12 0.38
C PHE A 17 5.46 12.67 0.90
N GLY A 18 5.35 12.98 2.18
CA GLY A 18 4.10 13.45 2.75
C GLY A 18 4.28 14.31 3.99
N LYS A 19 3.15 14.64 4.61
CA LYS A 19 3.10 15.36 5.87
C LYS A 19 2.47 14.48 6.93
N GLN A 20 3.04 14.51 8.13
CA GLN A 20 2.47 13.81 9.27
C GLN A 20 1.11 14.41 9.62
N VAL A 21 0.13 13.55 9.86
CA VAL A 21 -1.22 13.96 10.26
C VAL A 21 -1.56 13.39 11.64
N PRO A 22 -2.45 14.04 12.40
CA PRO A 22 -2.89 13.55 13.71
C PRO A 22 -3.50 12.15 13.61
N ASN A 23 -3.27 11.36 14.65
CA ASN A 23 -3.70 9.98 14.72
C ASN A 23 -4.02 9.65 16.18
N ASN A 24 -5.08 8.87 16.43
CA ASN A 24 -5.51 8.48 17.77
C ASN A 24 -4.64 7.39 18.39
N ASN A 25 -3.87 6.66 17.60
CA ASN A 25 -3.00 5.61 18.07
C ASN A 25 -1.60 6.16 18.34
N THR A 26 -1.15 6.12 19.59
CA THR A 26 0.15 6.65 19.98
C THR A 26 1.34 5.80 19.52
N MET A 27 1.09 4.55 19.08
CA MET A 27 2.12 3.62 18.59
C MET A 27 2.36 3.74 17.08
N GLU A 28 1.50 4.48 16.37
CA GLU A 28 1.58 4.63 14.93
C GLU A 28 1.77 6.08 14.53
N ILE A 29 2.42 6.27 13.39
CA ILE A 29 2.57 7.57 12.73
C ILE A 29 1.93 7.48 11.35
N VAL A 30 1.17 8.49 10.96
CA VAL A 30 0.47 8.53 9.68
C VAL A 30 0.95 9.73 8.87
N PHE A 31 1.27 9.49 7.61
CA PHE A 31 1.63 10.52 6.64
C PHE A 31 0.62 10.55 5.50
N LYS A 32 0.31 11.74 5.01
CA LYS A 32 -0.49 11.96 3.81
C LYS A 32 0.29 12.83 2.82
N GLY A 33 0.19 12.49 1.55
CA GLY A 33 0.82 13.24 0.48
C GLY A 33 0.17 12.91 -0.85
N LYS A 34 0.56 13.66 -1.88
CA LYS A 34 0.13 13.38 -3.25
C LYS A 34 0.97 12.26 -3.84
N LEU A 35 0.36 11.44 -4.69
CA LEU A 35 1.10 10.47 -5.49
C LEU A 35 1.84 11.21 -6.61
N THR A 36 3.12 11.42 -6.41
CA THR A 36 4.02 12.05 -7.39
C THR A 36 4.79 10.98 -8.16
N PRO A 37 5.43 11.32 -9.30
CA PRO A 37 6.31 10.37 -10.00
C PRO A 37 7.44 9.83 -9.09
N GLU A 38 7.98 10.64 -8.20
CA GLU A 38 9.02 10.23 -7.25
C GLU A 38 8.49 9.20 -6.24
N LEU A 39 7.29 9.42 -5.69
CA LEU A 39 6.66 8.46 -4.77
C LEU A 39 6.29 7.17 -5.50
N GLU A 40 5.76 7.27 -6.71
CA GLU A 40 5.46 6.10 -7.54
C GLU A 40 6.71 5.25 -7.75
N GLN A 41 7.84 5.88 -8.06
CA GLN A 41 9.12 5.20 -8.22
C GLN A 41 9.56 4.52 -6.93
N GLU A 42 9.42 5.17 -5.78
CA GLU A 42 9.72 4.58 -4.47
C GLU A 42 8.89 3.32 -4.21
N ILE A 43 7.58 3.38 -4.49
CA ILE A 43 6.68 2.25 -4.29
C ILE A 43 7.03 1.08 -5.21
N LEU A 44 7.38 1.35 -6.46
CA LEU A 44 7.64 0.31 -7.45
C LEU A 44 9.05 -0.28 -7.37
N THR A 45 10.05 0.49 -6.97
CA THR A 45 11.46 0.07 -7.08
C THR A 45 12.25 0.10 -5.78
N ASN A 46 11.76 0.79 -4.74
CA ASN A 46 12.50 0.96 -3.49
C ASN A 46 11.60 0.75 -2.27
N TYR A 47 10.79 -0.29 -2.32
CA TYR A 47 9.77 -0.57 -1.30
C TYR A 47 10.27 -1.41 -0.13
N LEU A 48 11.48 -1.94 -0.19
CA LEU A 48 12.03 -2.78 0.89
C LEU A 48 12.98 -2.02 1.79
N THR A 49 12.95 -2.35 3.09
CA THR A 49 13.95 -1.89 4.04
C THR A 49 15.23 -2.70 3.89
N LYS A 50 16.29 -2.28 4.57
CA LYS A 50 17.56 -3.02 4.64
C LYS A 50 17.38 -4.43 5.21
N GLU A 51 16.37 -4.61 6.06
CA GLU A 51 16.05 -5.92 6.67
C GLU A 51 15.21 -6.81 5.75
N GLY A 52 14.75 -6.29 4.61
CA GLY A 52 14.04 -7.07 3.60
C GLY A 52 12.53 -7.11 3.73
N HIS A 53 11.92 -6.29 4.59
CA HIS A 53 10.47 -6.15 4.62
C HIS A 53 10.00 -4.86 3.95
N ILE A 54 8.71 -4.77 3.64
CA ILE A 54 8.12 -3.58 3.04
C ILE A 54 8.21 -2.40 4.02
N LYS A 55 8.54 -1.22 3.51
CA LYS A 55 8.77 -0.01 4.32
C LYS A 55 7.57 0.44 5.12
N TRP A 56 6.36 0.22 4.61
CA TRP A 56 5.14 0.75 5.20
C TRP A 56 4.29 -0.35 5.80
N PHE A 57 3.87 -0.19 7.03
CA PHE A 57 2.92 -1.11 7.64
C PHE A 57 1.60 -1.10 6.87
N THR A 58 1.11 0.09 6.53
CA THR A 58 -0.06 0.26 5.67
C THR A 58 0.21 1.37 4.65
N LEU A 59 -0.07 1.08 3.38
CA LEU A 59 -0.02 2.03 2.29
C LEU A 59 -1.35 2.02 1.57
N ASN A 60 -2.04 3.16 1.52
CA ASN A 60 -3.31 3.32 0.84
C ASN A 60 -3.17 4.37 -0.26
N LEU A 61 -3.69 4.03 -1.45
CA LEU A 61 -3.80 4.97 -2.56
C LEU A 61 -5.28 5.28 -2.80
N LYS A 62 -5.60 6.56 -2.93
CA LYS A 62 -6.97 7.05 -3.13
C LYS A 62 -7.11 7.77 -4.44
N LYS A 63 -8.30 7.65 -5.04
CA LYS A 63 -8.76 8.54 -6.12
C LYS A 63 -9.99 9.28 -5.58
N GLY A 64 -9.83 10.58 -5.30
CA GLY A 64 -10.86 11.31 -4.57
C GLY A 64 -11.04 10.75 -3.16
N SER A 65 -12.24 10.31 -2.81
CA SER A 65 -12.56 9.68 -1.53
C SER A 65 -12.50 8.15 -1.55
N GLU A 66 -12.26 7.53 -2.70
CA GLU A 66 -12.22 6.09 -2.85
C GLU A 66 -10.81 5.53 -2.72
N TYR A 67 -10.67 4.45 -1.96
CA TYR A 67 -9.45 3.67 -1.93
C TYR A 67 -9.39 2.78 -3.18
N VAL A 68 -8.37 2.96 -4.00
CA VAL A 68 -8.13 2.14 -5.20
C VAL A 68 -7.09 1.05 -4.96
N PHE A 69 -6.25 1.23 -3.96
CA PHE A 69 -5.24 0.27 -3.56
C PHE A 69 -5.03 0.38 -2.06
N SER A 70 -4.92 -0.75 -1.39
CA SER A 70 -4.57 -0.82 0.03
C SER A 70 -3.64 -2.00 0.26
N SER A 71 -2.51 -1.73 0.89
CA SER A 71 -1.57 -2.76 1.35
C SER A 71 -1.41 -2.60 2.85
N ALA A 72 -1.73 -3.63 3.60
CA ALA A 72 -1.68 -3.63 5.07
C ALA A 72 -0.77 -4.73 5.59
N HIS A 73 -0.36 -4.61 6.85
CA HIS A 73 0.48 -5.59 7.53
C HIS A 73 1.75 -5.90 6.74
N TYR A 74 2.46 -4.85 6.29
CA TYR A 74 3.68 -4.96 5.47
C TYR A 74 3.47 -5.77 4.19
N GLY A 75 2.30 -5.63 3.58
CA GLY A 75 1.97 -6.27 2.30
C GLY A 75 1.33 -7.64 2.42
N ASP A 76 1.07 -8.15 3.62
CA ASP A 76 0.40 -9.44 3.80
C ASP A 76 -1.04 -9.42 3.28
N GLU A 77 -1.70 -8.27 3.36
CA GLU A 77 -3.04 -8.06 2.84
C GLU A 77 -3.02 -6.93 1.80
N THR A 78 -3.40 -7.23 0.57
CA THR A 78 -3.46 -6.25 -0.52
C THR A 78 -4.86 -6.25 -1.12
N LEU A 79 -5.46 -5.06 -1.21
CA LEU A 79 -6.76 -4.85 -1.81
C LEU A 79 -6.61 -3.93 -3.02
N ILE A 80 -7.16 -4.34 -4.16
CA ILE A 80 -7.16 -3.55 -5.39
C ILE A 80 -8.60 -3.42 -5.85
N THR A 81 -9.04 -2.19 -6.10
CA THR A 81 -10.37 -1.92 -6.66
C THR A 81 -10.26 -1.80 -8.17
N VAL A 82 -11.09 -2.56 -8.87
CA VAL A 82 -11.11 -2.62 -10.33
C VAL A 82 -12.54 -2.39 -10.86
N ASP A 83 -12.65 -1.93 -12.10
CA ASP A 83 -13.92 -1.52 -12.71
C ASP A 83 -14.56 -2.61 -13.56
N SER A 84 -13.84 -3.68 -13.88
CA SER A 84 -14.32 -4.69 -14.81
C SER A 84 -13.87 -6.10 -14.45
N ILE A 85 -14.63 -7.09 -14.90
CA ILE A 85 -14.27 -8.50 -14.75
C ILE A 85 -13.00 -8.83 -15.55
N GLU A 86 -12.73 -8.12 -16.62
CA GLU A 86 -11.51 -8.31 -17.42
C GLU A 86 -10.26 -7.96 -16.61
N GLN A 87 -10.31 -6.88 -15.84
CA GLN A 87 -9.20 -6.50 -14.93
C GLN A 87 -9.02 -7.53 -13.83
N VAL A 88 -10.10 -8.10 -13.30
CA VAL A 88 -10.04 -9.19 -12.31
C VAL A 88 -9.28 -10.38 -12.90
N ASN A 89 -9.61 -10.78 -14.11
CA ASN A 89 -8.97 -11.92 -14.78
C ASN A 89 -7.48 -11.67 -15.00
N VAL A 90 -7.09 -10.46 -15.40
CA VAL A 90 -5.69 -10.07 -15.58
C VAL A 90 -4.92 -10.20 -14.26
N ILE A 91 -5.48 -9.70 -13.17
CA ILE A 91 -4.85 -9.77 -11.84
C ILE A 91 -4.71 -11.21 -11.38
N GLN A 92 -5.74 -12.04 -11.56
CA GLN A 92 -5.69 -13.45 -11.19
C GLN A 92 -4.61 -14.21 -11.96
N MET A 93 -4.49 -13.96 -13.25
CA MET A 93 -3.45 -14.56 -14.08
C MET A 93 -2.05 -14.10 -13.65
N TRP A 94 -1.90 -12.81 -13.37
CA TRP A 94 -0.64 -12.26 -12.88
C TRP A 94 -0.23 -12.90 -11.55
N ALA A 95 -1.17 -13.03 -10.61
CA ALA A 95 -0.91 -13.60 -9.29
C ALA A 95 -0.43 -15.05 -9.35
N LYS A 96 -0.90 -15.84 -10.32
CA LYS A 96 -0.46 -17.21 -10.51
C LYS A 96 1.03 -17.34 -10.84
N GLY A 97 1.64 -16.31 -11.39
CA GLY A 97 3.06 -16.25 -11.69
C GLY A 97 3.96 -15.98 -10.48
N TYR A 98 3.38 -15.69 -9.32
CA TYR A 98 4.13 -15.34 -8.11
C TYR A 98 3.78 -16.27 -6.95
N PRO A 99 4.63 -17.24 -6.63
CA PRO A 99 4.35 -18.20 -5.55
C PRO A 99 4.11 -17.59 -4.17
N ILE A 100 4.62 -16.38 -3.94
CA ILE A 100 4.38 -15.64 -2.69
C ILE A 100 2.92 -15.20 -2.55
N ILE A 101 2.20 -15.07 -3.65
CA ILE A 101 0.76 -14.78 -3.66
C ILE A 101 0.03 -16.12 -3.68
N TRP A 102 -0.39 -16.58 -2.52
CA TRP A 102 -1.00 -17.90 -2.37
C TRP A 102 -2.53 -17.87 -2.32
N ARG A 103 -3.12 -16.66 -2.32
CA ARG A 103 -4.58 -16.52 -2.30
C ARG A 103 -5.02 -15.21 -2.94
N VAL A 104 -6.03 -15.28 -3.80
CA VAL A 104 -6.72 -14.12 -4.37
C VAL A 104 -8.22 -14.30 -4.18
N ASP A 105 -8.85 -13.37 -3.46
CA ASP A 105 -10.29 -13.36 -3.26
C ASP A 105 -10.91 -12.20 -4.04
N VAL A 106 -12.05 -12.44 -4.66
CA VAL A 106 -12.79 -11.45 -5.43
C VAL A 106 -14.10 -11.12 -4.73
N PHE A 107 -14.31 -9.84 -4.45
CA PHE A 107 -15.55 -9.36 -3.83
C PHE A 107 -16.27 -8.43 -4.79
N GLN A 108 -17.59 -8.60 -4.92
CA GLN A 108 -18.41 -7.67 -5.66
C GLN A 108 -18.90 -6.56 -4.72
N CYS A 109 -18.67 -5.32 -5.12
CA CYS A 109 -19.25 -4.17 -4.43
C CYS A 109 -20.64 -3.92 -4.97
N GLU A 110 -21.65 -3.97 -4.09
CA GLU A 110 -23.01 -3.56 -4.43
C GLU A 110 -23.09 -2.03 -4.39
N GLY A 111 -23.65 -1.46 -5.42
CA GLY A 111 -23.87 -0.04 -5.51
C GLY A 111 -23.43 0.58 -6.75
#